data_995aa5a0847e6845050afea27ddeb4d0
#
_entry.id   995aa5a0847e6845050afea27ddeb4d0
#
_cell.length_a   1.000
_cell.length_b   1.000
_cell.length_c   1.000
_cell.angle_alpha   90.00
_cell.angle_beta   90.00
_cell.angle_gamma   90.00
#
_symmetry.space_group_name_H-M   'P 1'
#
loop_
_entity.id
_entity.type
_entity.pdbx_description
1 polymer ?
#
loop_
_entity_poly.entity_id
_entity_poly.type
_entity_poly.pdbx_seq_one_letter_code
_entity_poly.pdbx_strand_id
1 'polypeptide(L)'
;MNELTTFDPFHSDLLYIKRVKSKPLMATRSRIGIELKDGSILSAYHHWDGYPQWLGRILETNYNTKEKVSELIDGGDMSSCWNDTVWGKDRTDGQKYGPEYYSARGEDCPPRLDKDMEEFFSDNEEYSYIFRNGNWFAYDMHQFEDMVAPESVEIPSGALAV
;
A
#
# COMPACT_ATOMS: atom_id res chain seq x y z
N MET A 1 -19.73 -10.34 -20.63
CA MET A 1 -19.12 -10.16 -20.11
C MET A 1 -18.87 -10.37 -20.40
N ASN A 2 -19.23 -10.18 -20.48
CA ASN A 2 -18.65 -10.12 -20.10
C ASN A 2 -18.31 -10.27 -20.40
N GLU A 3 -18.27 -9.66 -20.14
CA GLU A 3 -17.61 -9.42 -19.83
C GLU A 3 -17.07 -9.49 -20.13
N LEU A 4 -17.62 -9.42 -20.67
CA LEU A 4 -16.84 -9.29 -20.54
C LEU A 4 -16.46 -9.44 -20.90
N THR A 5 -16.57 -9.39 -21.01
CA THR A 5 -15.81 -9.30 -20.81
C THR A 5 -15.28 -9.56 -21.31
N THR A 6 -15.40 -9.49 -21.56
CA THR A 6 -14.59 -9.47 -21.41
C THR A 6 -13.95 -9.68 -21.80
N PHE A 7 -13.60 -9.62 -21.61
CA PHE A 7 -12.95 -9.35 -21.30
C PHE A 7 -12.26 -9.48 -21.56
N ASP A 8 -12.25 -9.23 -22.11
CA ASP A 8 -11.58 -9.02 -21.66
C ASP A 8 -11.00 -9.11 -21.92
N PRO A 9 -11.02 -9.00 -21.98
CA PRO A 9 -10.32 -8.72 -21.70
C PRO A 9 -9.94 -8.73 -22.07
N PHE A 10 -9.96 -8.33 -22.14
CA PHE A 10 -9.56 -8.03 -21.69
C PHE A 10 -9.50 -7.80 -21.87
N HIS A 11 -9.56 -7.40 -22.17
CA HIS A 11 -9.49 -7.03 -21.77
C HIS A 11 -9.56 -6.84 -21.44
N SER A 12 -9.86 -6.27 -21.56
CA SER A 12 -9.60 -6.04 -20.84
C SER A 12 -9.91 -6.35 -20.60
N ASP A 13 -10.36 -6.55 -21.11
CA ASP A 13 -10.37 -6.77 -20.44
C ASP A 13 -10.62 -7.31 -20.36
N LEU A 14 -10.89 -7.07 -20.43
CA LEU A 14 -10.79 -7.46 -19.98
C LEU A 14 -10.78 -7.40 -19.79
N LEU A 15 -11.01 -7.06 -19.86
CA LEU A 15 -10.70 -7.03 -19.32
C LEU A 15 -10.81 -6.83 -18.89
N TYR A 16 -11.11 -6.61 -19.01
CA TYR A 16 -10.88 -6.47 -18.28
C TYR A 16 -11.19 -7.01 -18.08
N ILE A 17 -11.64 -6.96 -18.27
CA ILE A 17 -11.57 -7.44 -17.91
C ILE A 17 -11.80 -7.72 -17.76
N LYS A 18 -12.13 -7.78 -17.59
CA LYS A 18 -12.04 -7.86 -17.37
C LYS A 18 -12.15 -7.69 -16.84
N ARG A 19 -12.27 -7.56 -16.57
CA ARG A 19 -12.15 -7.07 -16.17
C ARG A 19 -12.61 -7.29 -15.67
N VAL A 20 -12.75 -7.26 -15.51
CA VAL A 20 -12.82 -7.37 -15.02
C VAL A 20 -13.30 -7.81 -14.53
N LYS A 21 -13.69 -7.87 -13.98
CA LYS A 21 -13.90 -8.44 -13.34
C LYS A 21 -13.40 -9.41 -12.69
N SER A 22 -13.05 -10.11 -12.80
CA SER A 22 -12.43 -11.02 -11.99
C SER A 22 -11.15 -10.65 -11.48
N LYS A 23 -11.17 -9.68 -10.82
CA LYS A 23 -10.07 -9.15 -10.13
C LYS A 23 -9.73 -9.79 -8.82
N PRO A 24 -10.53 -10.69 -8.24
CA PRO A 24 -10.22 -11.19 -6.89
C PRO A 24 -8.92 -11.94 -6.76
N LEU A 25 -8.34 -12.39 -7.86
CA LEU A 25 -7.08 -13.09 -7.80
C LEU A 25 -5.88 -12.15 -7.96
N MET A 26 -6.15 -10.86 -8.12
CA MET A 26 -5.08 -9.89 -8.31
C MET A 26 -4.90 -9.07 -7.06
N ALA A 27 -3.64 -8.92 -6.66
CA ALA A 27 -3.31 -8.07 -5.53
C ALA A 27 -3.63 -6.61 -5.86
N THR A 28 -4.10 -5.87 -4.87
CA THR A 28 -4.18 -4.42 -4.95
C THR A 28 -2.92 -3.88 -4.33
N ARG A 29 -1.96 -3.51 -5.17
CA ARG A 29 -0.62 -3.16 -4.74
C ARG A 29 -0.53 -1.69 -4.39
N SER A 30 0.32 -1.39 -3.42
CA SER A 30 0.45 -0.04 -2.93
C SER A 30 1.86 0.21 -2.42
N ARG A 31 2.13 1.46 -2.06
CA ARG A 31 3.38 1.83 -1.46
C ARG A 31 3.12 2.72 -0.27
N ILE A 32 3.82 2.45 0.82
CA ILE A 32 3.63 3.16 2.08
C ILE A 32 4.87 3.98 2.35
N GLY A 33 4.72 5.31 2.45
CA GLY A 33 5.86 6.19 2.60
C GLY A 33 5.72 7.16 3.75
N ILE A 34 6.87 7.70 4.15
CA ILE A 34 6.96 8.76 5.14
C ILE A 34 7.81 9.89 4.56
N GLU A 35 7.33 11.12 4.69
CA GLU A 35 8.07 12.28 4.23
C GLU A 35 9.10 12.66 5.29
N LEU A 36 10.35 12.78 4.88
CA LEU A 36 11.44 13.14 5.76
C LEU A 36 11.62 14.65 5.77
N LYS A 37 12.49 15.14 6.67
CA LYS A 37 12.64 16.57 6.89
C LYS A 37 13.08 17.33 5.64
N ASP A 38 13.89 16.69 4.80
CA ASP A 38 14.41 17.34 3.59
C ASP A 38 13.49 17.21 2.39
N GLY A 39 12.29 16.65 2.59
CA GLY A 39 11.32 16.46 1.51
C GLY A 39 11.44 15.15 0.76
N SER A 40 12.45 14.35 1.10
CA SER A 40 12.56 13.01 0.51
C SER A 40 11.53 12.08 1.12
N ILE A 41 11.25 10.97 0.44
CA ILE A 41 10.27 9.99 0.88
C ILE A 41 10.93 8.63 1.01
N LEU A 42 10.86 8.06 2.20
CA LEU A 42 11.29 6.68 2.44
C LEU A 42 10.03 5.83 2.42
N SER A 43 10.07 4.73 1.66
CA SER A 43 8.84 3.95 1.46
C SER A 43 9.12 2.47 1.32
N ALA A 44 8.06 1.68 1.52
CA ALA A 44 8.09 0.24 1.35
C ALA A 44 6.90 -0.20 0.50
N TYR A 45 7.10 -1.25 -0.28
CA TYR A 45 6.06 -1.85 -1.10
C TYR A 45 5.13 -2.70 -0.24
N HIS A 46 3.83 -2.69 -0.57
CA HIS A 46 2.80 -3.43 0.13
C HIS A 46 1.95 -4.18 -0.90
N HIS A 47 1.78 -5.48 -0.73
CA HIS A 47 1.24 -6.33 -1.80
C HIS A 47 -0.27 -6.53 -1.77
N TRP A 48 -0.84 -6.93 -0.61
CA TRP A 48 -2.23 -7.36 -0.56
C TRP A 48 -3.17 -6.29 0.01
N ASP A 49 -4.31 -6.08 -0.69
CA ASP A 49 -5.40 -5.24 -0.18
C ASP A 49 -4.97 -3.81 0.14
N GLY A 50 -4.26 -3.18 -0.80
CA GLY A 50 -3.71 -1.84 -0.60
C GLY A 50 -4.70 -0.71 -0.82
N TYR A 51 -6.00 -0.99 -0.96
CA TYR A 51 -7.00 0.05 -1.22
C TYR A 51 -7.35 0.82 0.06
N PRO A 52 -7.85 2.06 -0.07
CA PRO A 52 -8.04 2.92 1.10
C PRO A 52 -9.01 2.38 2.13
N GLN A 53 -10.03 1.62 1.70
CA GLN A 53 -11.02 1.06 2.60
C GLN A 53 -10.44 0.01 3.54
N TRP A 54 -9.30 -0.57 3.20
CA TRP A 54 -8.62 -1.54 4.04
C TRP A 54 -7.31 -0.98 4.56
N LEU A 55 -6.32 -0.81 3.68
CA LEU A 55 -5.00 -0.37 4.12
C LEU A 55 -5.02 1.03 4.72
N GLY A 56 -5.78 1.95 4.10
CA GLY A 56 -5.84 3.31 4.61
C GLY A 56 -6.32 3.35 6.05
N ARG A 57 -7.37 2.60 6.35
CA ARG A 57 -7.91 2.53 7.71
C ARG A 57 -6.92 1.93 8.69
N ILE A 58 -6.21 0.90 8.26
CA ILE A 58 -5.21 0.25 9.11
C ILE A 58 -4.10 1.24 9.45
N LEU A 59 -3.62 1.97 8.45
CA LEU A 59 -2.57 2.95 8.67
C LEU A 59 -3.03 4.04 9.63
N GLU A 60 -4.22 4.59 9.41
CA GLU A 60 -4.72 5.65 10.27
C GLU A 60 -4.96 5.20 11.69
N THR A 61 -5.40 3.97 11.87
CA THR A 61 -5.76 3.47 13.19
C THR A 61 -4.56 2.94 13.96
N ASN A 62 -3.66 2.23 13.28
CA ASN A 62 -2.62 1.45 13.94
C ASN A 62 -1.21 1.99 13.75
N TYR A 63 -1.00 2.86 12.77
CA TYR A 63 0.31 3.44 12.47
C TYR A 63 0.17 4.95 12.38
N ASN A 64 -0.20 5.56 13.52
CA ASN A 64 -0.60 6.96 13.55
C ASN A 64 0.42 7.88 14.19
N THR A 65 1.64 7.41 14.41
CA THR A 65 2.74 8.24 14.90
C THR A 65 3.95 8.05 14.00
N LYS A 66 4.84 9.05 14.02
CA LYS A 66 6.06 8.98 13.23
C LYS A 66 6.87 7.73 13.58
N GLU A 67 6.93 7.40 14.87
CA GLU A 67 7.70 6.24 15.32
C GLU A 67 7.12 4.94 14.78
N LYS A 68 5.81 4.80 14.84
CA LYS A 68 5.16 3.58 14.34
C LYS A 68 5.31 3.45 12.83
N VAL A 69 5.19 4.56 12.10
CA VAL A 69 5.34 4.56 10.65
C VAL A 69 6.78 4.22 10.27
N SER A 70 7.75 4.85 10.94
CA SER A 70 9.16 4.60 10.66
C SER A 70 9.51 3.13 10.91
N GLU A 71 9.03 2.58 12.01
CA GLU A 71 9.28 1.18 12.32
C GLU A 71 8.68 0.26 11.27
N LEU A 72 7.47 0.57 10.83
CA LEU A 72 6.81 -0.23 9.79
C LEU A 72 7.63 -0.24 8.50
N ILE A 73 8.06 0.93 8.05
CA ILE A 73 8.78 1.07 6.79
C ILE A 73 10.18 0.48 6.86
N ASP A 74 10.83 0.58 8.02
CA ASP A 74 12.20 0.10 8.18
C ASP A 74 12.35 -1.39 7.91
N GLY A 75 11.29 -2.16 8.05
CA GLY A 75 11.32 -3.59 7.73
C GLY A 75 11.39 -3.88 6.23
N GLY A 76 11.16 -2.88 5.40
CA GLY A 76 11.22 -3.03 3.96
C GLY A 76 9.89 -3.49 3.37
N ASP A 77 9.96 -4.01 2.16
CA ASP A 77 8.77 -4.43 1.42
C ASP A 77 8.04 -5.54 2.17
N MET A 78 6.70 -5.54 2.05
CA MET A 78 5.88 -6.44 2.83
C MET A 78 4.74 -7.02 2.00
N SER A 79 4.34 -8.22 2.39
CA SER A 79 3.17 -8.87 1.81
C SER A 79 1.90 -8.21 2.33
N SER A 80 1.85 -7.93 3.63
CA SER A 80 0.72 -7.28 4.27
C SER A 80 1.21 -6.63 5.57
N CYS A 81 0.66 -5.47 5.89
CA CYS A 81 1.05 -4.80 7.13
C CYS A 81 0.16 -5.22 8.31
N TRP A 82 -0.89 -5.98 8.07
CA TRP A 82 -1.87 -6.31 9.11
C TRP A 82 -2.25 -7.79 9.04
N ASN A 83 -1.28 -8.65 9.28
CA ASN A 83 -1.45 -10.07 9.18
C ASN A 83 -1.35 -10.70 10.57
N ASP A 84 -2.25 -11.63 10.89
CA ASP A 84 -2.20 -12.33 12.18
C ASP A 84 -1.18 -13.46 12.18
N THR A 85 -0.64 -13.78 11.00
CA THR A 85 0.38 -14.82 10.87
C THR A 85 1.75 -14.16 10.79
N VAL A 86 2.20 -13.62 11.89
CA VAL A 86 3.52 -12.98 11.92
C VAL A 86 4.54 -14.08 12.16
N TRP A 87 5.28 -14.43 11.12
CA TRP A 87 6.15 -15.56 11.06
C TRP A 87 7.09 -15.67 12.27
N GLY A 88 6.90 -16.75 13.03
CA GLY A 88 7.83 -17.11 14.08
C GLY A 88 8.10 -16.08 15.15
N LYS A 89 7.20 -15.12 15.31
CA LYS A 89 7.42 -14.04 16.26
C LYS A 89 6.37 -14.04 17.35
N ASP A 90 6.86 -14.00 18.58
CA ASP A 90 6.00 -13.72 19.70
C ASP A 90 5.84 -12.21 19.80
N ARG A 91 4.60 -11.73 19.75
CA ARG A 91 4.33 -10.32 19.88
C ARG A 91 4.34 -9.94 21.35
N THR A 92 5.44 -9.34 21.76
CA THR A 92 5.60 -8.95 23.17
C THR A 92 4.83 -7.69 23.54
N ASP A 93 4.32 -6.98 22.53
CA ASP A 93 3.54 -5.77 22.74
C ASP A 93 2.05 -6.05 22.89
N GLY A 94 1.65 -7.31 22.84
CA GLY A 94 0.24 -7.68 22.95
C GLY A 94 -0.53 -7.53 21.68
N GLN A 95 0.09 -7.06 20.62
CA GLN A 95 -0.58 -6.84 19.35
C GLN A 95 -0.68 -8.15 18.58
N LYS A 96 -1.89 -8.51 18.16
CA LYS A 96 -2.12 -9.76 17.46
C LYS A 96 -1.72 -9.69 15.98
N TYR A 97 -1.92 -8.53 15.37
CA TYR A 97 -1.65 -8.34 13.95
C TYR A 97 -0.39 -7.54 13.74
N GLY A 98 0.27 -7.77 12.63
CA GLY A 98 1.48 -7.03 12.31
C GLY A 98 1.95 -7.28 10.89
N PRO A 99 3.06 -6.64 10.50
CA PRO A 99 3.56 -6.74 9.13
C PRO A 99 4.20 -8.09 8.86
N GLU A 100 4.00 -8.56 7.65
CA GLU A 100 4.66 -9.76 7.14
C GLU A 100 5.65 -9.31 6.07
N TYR A 101 6.91 -9.20 6.47
CA TYR A 101 7.96 -8.71 5.58
C TYR A 101 8.53 -9.81 4.72
N TYR A 102 8.91 -9.46 3.50
CA TYR A 102 9.61 -10.41 2.64
C TYR A 102 10.99 -10.76 3.19
N SER A 103 11.60 -9.86 3.96
CA SER A 103 12.88 -10.14 4.60
C SER A 103 12.78 -11.31 5.58
N ALA A 104 11.61 -11.52 6.17
CA ALA A 104 11.39 -12.68 7.06
C ALA A 104 11.43 -13.99 6.29
N ARG A 105 11.31 -13.96 4.97
CA ARG A 105 11.41 -15.12 4.11
C ARG A 105 12.78 -15.25 3.46
N GLY A 106 13.74 -14.43 3.87
CA GLY A 106 15.08 -14.47 3.32
C GLY A 106 15.29 -13.60 2.09
N GLU A 107 14.34 -12.75 1.73
CA GLU A 107 14.46 -11.87 0.56
C GLU A 107 14.97 -10.51 1.00
N ASP A 108 15.87 -9.94 0.20
CA ASP A 108 16.47 -8.64 0.51
C ASP A 108 15.67 -7.56 -0.18
N CYS A 109 14.74 -6.96 0.54
CA CYS A 109 13.83 -5.95 0.00
C CYS A 109 13.80 -4.71 0.90
N PRO A 110 14.90 -3.93 0.92
CA PRO A 110 14.97 -2.76 1.79
C PRO A 110 14.04 -1.65 1.35
N PRO A 111 13.79 -0.66 2.21
CA PRO A 111 12.98 0.49 1.81
C PRO A 111 13.64 1.27 0.69
N ARG A 112 12.81 1.98 -0.09
CA ARG A 112 13.25 2.80 -1.20
C ARG A 112 13.24 4.27 -0.77
N LEU A 113 14.33 4.99 -1.08
CA LEU A 113 14.41 6.41 -0.81
C LEU A 113 14.26 7.18 -2.11
N ASP A 114 13.25 8.03 -2.19
CA ASP A 114 13.04 8.93 -3.32
C ASP A 114 13.31 10.36 -2.90
N LYS A 115 13.88 11.16 -3.80
CA LYS A 115 14.32 12.50 -3.42
C LYS A 115 13.17 13.49 -3.20
N ASP A 116 12.00 13.22 -3.84
CA ASP A 116 10.84 14.09 -3.72
C ASP A 116 9.59 13.32 -4.11
N MET A 117 8.43 14.00 -4.06
CA MET A 117 7.14 13.40 -4.37
C MET A 117 7.05 12.94 -5.82
N GLU A 118 7.65 13.70 -6.73
CA GLU A 118 7.58 13.35 -8.14
C GLU A 118 8.27 12.03 -8.40
N GLU A 119 9.47 11.85 -7.84
CA GLU A 119 10.18 10.60 -7.98
C GLU A 119 9.44 9.46 -7.31
N PHE A 120 8.87 9.72 -6.13
CA PHE A 120 8.11 8.72 -5.40
C PHE A 120 6.96 8.18 -6.24
N PHE A 121 6.18 9.08 -6.87
CA PHE A 121 5.03 8.67 -7.66
C PHE A 121 5.39 7.99 -8.98
N SER A 122 6.63 8.16 -9.45
CA SER A 122 7.00 7.71 -10.80
C SER A 122 7.01 6.20 -10.96
N ASP A 123 7.05 5.46 -9.88
CA ASP A 123 7.20 4.00 -9.93
C ASP A 123 6.30 3.33 -8.92
N ASN A 124 5.05 3.79 -8.80
CA ASN A 124 4.11 3.23 -7.84
C ASN A 124 2.98 2.52 -8.60
N GLU A 125 2.32 1.60 -7.88
CA GLU A 125 1.33 0.73 -8.49
C GLU A 125 -0.07 1.36 -8.44
N GLU A 126 -1.00 0.79 -7.66
CA GLU A 126 -2.39 1.24 -7.70
C GLU A 126 -2.69 2.36 -6.71
N TYR A 127 -2.07 2.29 -5.51
CA TYR A 127 -2.28 3.30 -4.49
C TYR A 127 -0.97 3.68 -3.83
N SER A 128 -0.87 4.94 -3.41
CA SER A 128 0.28 5.45 -2.68
C SER A 128 -0.19 6.11 -1.40
N TYR A 129 0.53 5.88 -0.31
CA TYR A 129 0.22 6.46 0.99
C TYR A 129 1.44 7.19 1.51
N ILE A 130 1.22 8.39 2.05
CA ILE A 130 2.30 9.19 2.62
C ILE A 130 1.90 9.71 3.98
N PHE A 131 2.76 9.46 4.95
CA PHE A 131 2.63 10.06 6.28
C PHE A 131 3.40 11.37 6.28
N ARG A 132 2.70 12.46 6.55
CA ARG A 132 3.26 13.81 6.48
C ARG A 132 2.59 14.66 7.53
N ASN A 133 3.39 15.35 8.35
CA ASN A 133 2.87 16.26 9.37
C ASN A 133 1.84 15.58 10.29
N GLY A 134 2.09 14.32 10.63
CA GLY A 134 1.23 13.59 11.54
C GLY A 134 -0.03 13.02 10.95
N ASN A 135 -0.20 13.11 9.63
CA ASN A 135 -1.42 12.65 8.95
C ASN A 135 -1.08 11.76 7.77
N TRP A 136 -2.01 10.86 7.44
CA TRP A 136 -1.90 10.02 6.25
C TRP A 136 -2.63 10.66 5.08
N PHE A 137 -2.00 10.57 3.92
CA PHE A 137 -2.59 11.01 2.65
C PHE A 137 -2.53 9.85 1.68
N ALA A 138 -3.65 9.58 1.00
CA ALA A 138 -3.77 8.48 0.05
C ALA A 138 -3.95 9.03 -1.36
N TYR A 139 -3.37 8.33 -2.34
CA TYR A 139 -3.41 8.75 -3.74
C TYR A 139 -3.76 7.56 -4.62
N ASP A 140 -4.65 7.80 -5.59
CA ASP A 140 -5.02 6.82 -6.60
C ASP A 140 -4.09 7.01 -7.79
N MET A 141 -3.36 5.98 -8.16
CA MET A 141 -2.32 6.05 -9.19
C MET A 141 -2.83 5.67 -10.58
N HIS A 142 -4.10 5.33 -10.70
CA HIS A 142 -4.61 4.78 -11.97
C HIS A 142 -4.55 5.77 -13.13
N GLN A 143 -4.51 7.07 -12.86
CA GLN A 143 -4.48 8.07 -13.91
C GLN A 143 -3.10 8.64 -14.18
N PHE A 144 -2.10 8.11 -13.50
CA PHE A 144 -0.76 8.67 -13.59
C PHE A 144 -0.13 8.45 -14.97
N GLU A 145 -0.56 7.40 -15.66
CA GLU A 145 -0.01 7.08 -16.99
C GLU A 145 -0.27 8.20 -17.99
N ASP A 146 -1.31 8.97 -17.80
CA ASP A 146 -1.66 10.07 -18.71
C ASP A 146 -0.95 11.36 -18.36
N MET A 147 0.11 11.29 -17.56
CA MET A 147 0.89 12.44 -17.13
C MET A 147 0.08 13.40 -16.26
N VAL A 148 -0.99 12.92 -15.70
CA VAL A 148 -1.79 13.68 -14.75
C VAL A 148 -1.30 13.33 -13.35
N ALA A 149 -1.23 14.32 -12.46
CA ALA A 149 -0.82 14.07 -11.08
C ALA A 149 -1.75 13.04 -10.43
N PRO A 150 -1.22 12.20 -9.55
CA PRO A 150 -2.08 11.23 -8.86
C PRO A 150 -3.21 11.93 -8.11
N GLU A 151 -4.37 11.32 -8.14
CA GLU A 151 -5.55 11.88 -7.53
C GLU A 151 -5.57 11.58 -6.04
N SER A 152 -5.71 12.64 -5.23
CA SER A 152 -5.86 12.47 -3.78
C SER A 152 -7.22 11.83 -3.49
N VAL A 153 -7.23 10.78 -2.68
CA VAL A 153 -8.47 10.08 -2.35
C VAL A 153 -8.64 10.05 -0.84
N GLU A 154 -9.90 9.93 -0.44
CA GLU A 154 -10.25 9.96 0.97
C GLU A 154 -10.05 8.59 1.60
N ILE A 155 -9.51 8.58 2.83
CA ILE A 155 -9.43 7.36 3.63
C ILE A 155 -10.68 7.33 4.51
N PRO A 156 -11.52 6.28 4.40
CA PRO A 156 -12.72 6.21 5.23
C PRO A 156 -12.36 6.19 6.71
N SER A 157 -13.14 6.89 7.52
CA SER A 157 -12.85 7.00 8.94
C SER A 157 -13.25 5.73 9.69
N GLY A 158 -12.63 5.55 10.86
CA GLY A 158 -12.95 4.46 11.75
C GLY A 158 -12.11 3.22 11.54
N ALA A 159 -11.96 2.45 12.60
CA ALA A 159 -11.17 1.22 12.57
C ALA A 159 -11.94 0.11 11.87
N LEU A 160 -11.20 -0.82 11.29
CA LEU A 160 -11.80 -2.02 10.73
C LEU A 160 -12.27 -2.94 11.86
N ALA A 161 -13.37 -3.63 11.62
CA ALA A 161 -13.82 -4.70 12.51
C ALA A 161 -13.06 -5.97 12.09
N VAL A 162 -12.13 -6.37 12.90
CA VAL A 162 -11.31 -7.56 12.63
C VAL A 162 -11.46 -8.60 13.71
#